data_63fe7748dc39f47f06d5ef506889d970
#
_entry.id   63fe7748dc39f47f06d5ef506889d970
#
_cell.length_a   1.000
_cell.length_b   1.000
_cell.length_c   1.000
_cell.angle_alpha   90.00
_cell.angle_beta   90.00
_cell.angle_gamma   90.00
#
_symmetry.space_group_name_H-M   'P 1'
#
loop_
_entity.id
_entity.type
_entity.pdbx_description
1 polymer ?
#
loop_
_entity_poly.entity_id
_entity_poly.type
_entity_poly.pdbx_seq_one_letter_code
_entity_poly.pdbx_strand_id
1 'polypeptide(L)'
;MLRIYYAAYMTYQALTVQPPIEICMINTDRLIEQLKRHEGIEHLPYIDTQGKMTIGIGRNLTDRGISIATINQMLMEDIELATSELERVYPEYCDLSEDRQLVMANMSFNLGLPRYLKFEKFWAALRQGEWDMAALEMLDSRWAKQVGDRATELAEMMRKG
;
A
#
# COMPACT_ATOMS: atom_id res chain seq x y z
N MET A 1 14.24 -9.61 -9.98
CA MET A 1 14.19 -8.52 -8.99
C MET A 1 13.19 -8.78 -7.85
N LEU A 2 11.93 -9.17 -8.09
CA LEU A 2 10.97 -9.56 -7.04
C LEU A 2 11.52 -10.52 -5.97
N ARG A 3 12.36 -11.48 -6.35
CA ARG A 3 12.97 -12.44 -5.39
C ARG A 3 13.88 -11.80 -4.35
N ILE A 4 14.49 -10.66 -4.64
CA ILE A 4 15.39 -9.96 -3.71
C ILE A 4 14.57 -9.16 -2.69
N TYR A 5 13.48 -8.52 -3.12
CA TYR A 5 12.56 -7.81 -2.22
C TYR A 5 11.82 -8.77 -1.28
N TYR A 6 11.39 -9.93 -1.79
CA TYR A 6 10.75 -10.96 -0.97
C TYR A 6 11.70 -11.52 0.10
N ALA A 7 12.97 -11.70 -0.25
CA ALA A 7 13.99 -12.14 0.71
C ALA A 7 14.31 -11.07 1.78
N ALA A 8 14.38 -9.79 1.38
CA ALA A 8 14.58 -8.68 2.30
C ALA A 8 13.35 -8.46 3.20
N TYR A 9 12.14 -8.63 2.68
CA TYR A 9 10.90 -8.58 3.44
C TYR A 9 10.80 -9.74 4.45
N MET A 10 11.18 -10.95 4.06
CA MET A 10 11.20 -12.11 4.97
C MET A 10 12.27 -11.97 6.05
N THR A 11 13.44 -11.38 5.74
CA THR A 11 14.46 -11.05 6.76
C THR A 11 14.02 -9.90 7.66
N TYR A 12 13.32 -8.89 7.14
CA TYR A 12 12.73 -7.83 7.95
C TYR A 12 11.64 -8.36 8.89
N GLN A 13 10.77 -9.25 8.43
CA GLN A 13 9.80 -9.95 9.28
C GLN A 13 10.48 -10.77 10.39
N ALA A 14 11.57 -11.46 10.06
CA ALA A 14 12.33 -12.23 11.03
C ALA A 14 13.02 -11.35 12.10
N LEU A 15 13.36 -10.10 11.76
CA LEU A 15 13.99 -9.14 12.67
C LEU A 15 12.99 -8.33 13.50
N THR A 16 11.73 -8.22 13.06
CA THR A 16 10.69 -7.45 13.75
C THR A 16 9.69 -8.29 14.53
N VAL A 17 9.72 -9.62 14.36
CA VAL A 17 8.99 -10.54 15.22
C VAL A 17 9.72 -10.55 16.57
N GLN A 18 9.22 -9.76 17.52
CA GLN A 18 9.55 -10.01 18.92
C GLN A 18 9.27 -11.49 19.19
N PRO A 19 10.18 -12.19 19.89
CA PRO A 19 9.93 -13.57 20.25
C PRO A 19 8.55 -13.63 20.88
N PRO A 20 7.74 -14.64 20.55
CA PRO A 20 6.42 -14.75 21.13
C PRO A 20 6.58 -14.62 22.64
N ILE A 21 5.87 -13.66 23.24
CA ILE A 21 5.73 -13.63 24.69
C ILE A 21 5.29 -15.04 25.02
N GLU A 22 6.06 -15.77 25.83
CA GLU A 22 5.60 -17.05 26.41
C GLU A 22 4.34 -16.76 27.22
N ILE A 23 3.23 -16.68 26.51
CA ILE A 23 1.92 -16.55 27.12
C ILE A 23 1.64 -17.93 27.69
N CYS A 24 1.84 -18.04 29.00
CA CYS A 24 1.49 -19.14 29.87
C CYS A 24 0.74 -20.28 29.14
N MET A 25 1.42 -21.38 28.82
CA MET A 25 0.98 -22.69 28.28
C MET A 25 -0.45 -22.81 27.69
N ILE A 26 -1.04 -21.71 27.23
CA ILE A 26 -2.36 -21.68 26.56
C ILE A 26 -2.17 -22.17 25.12
N ASN A 27 -3.03 -23.09 24.69
CA ASN A 27 -3.14 -23.43 23.28
C ASN A 27 -3.74 -22.23 22.52
N THR A 28 -2.85 -21.41 21.97
CA THR A 28 -3.19 -20.16 21.29
C THR A 28 -4.08 -20.40 20.07
N ASP A 29 -3.86 -21.47 19.32
CA ASP A 29 -4.67 -21.78 18.13
C ASP A 29 -6.12 -22.08 18.52
N ARG A 30 -6.31 -22.88 19.57
CA ARG A 30 -7.65 -23.18 20.10
C ARG A 30 -8.35 -21.92 20.61
N LEU A 31 -7.61 -21.02 21.24
CA LEU A 31 -8.16 -19.74 21.71
C LEU A 31 -8.54 -18.85 20.54
N ILE A 32 -7.71 -18.75 19.50
CA ILE A 32 -7.99 -17.98 18.28
C ILE A 32 -9.32 -18.46 17.66
N GLU A 33 -9.48 -19.76 17.45
CA GLU A 33 -10.71 -20.31 16.87
C GLU A 33 -11.94 -20.09 17.77
N GLN A 34 -11.75 -20.12 19.07
CA GLN A 34 -12.82 -19.81 20.02
C GLN A 34 -13.23 -18.34 19.95
N LEU A 35 -12.26 -17.41 19.92
CA LEU A 35 -12.52 -15.97 19.82
C LEU A 35 -13.18 -15.61 18.50
N LYS A 36 -12.69 -16.12 17.36
CA LYS A 36 -13.33 -15.91 16.05
C LYS A 36 -14.80 -16.34 16.05
N ARG A 37 -15.13 -17.43 16.70
CA ARG A 37 -16.49 -17.96 16.77
C ARG A 37 -17.39 -17.14 17.70
N HIS A 38 -16.84 -16.60 18.80
CA HIS A 38 -17.62 -15.86 19.79
C HIS A 38 -17.84 -14.40 19.41
N GLU A 39 -16.78 -13.74 18.90
CA GLU A 39 -16.78 -12.30 18.59
C GLU A 39 -17.17 -12.01 17.14
N GLY A 40 -17.05 -13.01 16.24
CA GLY A 40 -17.17 -12.80 14.80
C GLY A 40 -15.91 -12.14 14.20
N ILE A 41 -15.96 -11.90 12.90
CA ILE A 41 -14.88 -11.20 12.17
C ILE A 41 -15.51 -10.10 11.35
N GLU A 42 -15.21 -8.85 11.70
CA GLU A 42 -15.70 -7.67 10.99
C GLU A 42 -14.56 -7.04 10.18
N HIS A 43 -14.68 -7.08 8.86
CA HIS A 43 -13.67 -6.52 7.94
C HIS A 43 -13.69 -4.99 7.87
N LEU A 44 -14.80 -4.37 8.24
CA LEU A 44 -14.94 -2.91 8.26
C LEU A 44 -15.03 -2.40 9.70
N PRO A 45 -14.57 -1.18 9.96
CA PRO A 45 -14.75 -0.55 11.27
C PRO A 45 -16.26 -0.37 11.59
N TYR A 46 -16.63 -0.64 12.81
CA TYR A 46 -17.97 -0.44 13.35
C TYR A 46 -17.93 0.25 14.71
N ILE A 47 -19.06 0.77 15.15
CA ILE A 47 -19.20 1.33 16.49
C ILE A 47 -19.77 0.25 17.42
N ASP A 48 -19.03 -0.08 18.45
CA ASP A 48 -19.45 -1.06 19.44
C ASP A 48 -20.54 -0.52 20.40
N THR A 49 -21.03 -1.37 21.29
CA THR A 49 -22.07 -1.01 22.27
C THR A 49 -21.66 0.06 23.28
N GLN A 50 -20.35 0.36 23.37
CA GLN A 50 -19.80 1.41 24.24
C GLN A 50 -19.49 2.71 23.45
N GLY A 51 -19.85 2.76 22.17
CA GLY A 51 -19.58 3.91 21.29
C GLY A 51 -18.14 4.00 20.81
N LYS A 52 -17.37 2.91 20.86
CA LYS A 52 -15.97 2.86 20.43
C LYS A 52 -15.85 2.29 19.02
N MET A 53 -14.99 2.90 18.21
CA MET A 53 -14.66 2.35 16.89
C MET A 53 -13.85 1.06 17.05
N THR A 54 -14.34 -0.03 16.47
CA THR A 54 -13.82 -1.38 16.64
C THR A 54 -13.70 -2.06 15.27
N ILE A 55 -12.76 -2.97 15.10
CA ILE A 55 -12.54 -3.74 13.86
C ILE A 55 -12.08 -5.16 14.18
N GLY A 56 -12.23 -6.06 13.20
CA GLY A 56 -11.70 -7.42 13.25
C GLY A 56 -12.44 -8.26 14.29
N ILE A 57 -11.71 -8.81 15.23
CA ILE A 57 -12.21 -9.63 16.33
C ILE A 57 -12.19 -8.78 17.61
N GLY A 58 -13.00 -7.71 17.62
CA GLY A 58 -13.15 -6.85 18.79
C GLY A 58 -11.96 -5.90 19.08
N ARG A 59 -11.14 -5.56 18.08
CA ARG A 59 -10.03 -4.60 18.27
C ARG A 59 -10.56 -3.18 18.40
N ASN A 60 -10.50 -2.60 19.60
CA ASN A 60 -10.84 -1.21 19.85
C ASN A 60 -9.79 -0.27 19.24
N LEU A 61 -10.19 0.47 18.19
CA LEU A 61 -9.35 1.43 17.51
C LEU A 61 -9.30 2.78 18.22
N THR A 62 -10.36 3.16 18.93
CA THR A 62 -10.45 4.45 19.62
C THR A 62 -9.38 4.58 20.69
N ASP A 63 -9.22 3.57 21.53
CA ASP A 63 -8.34 3.65 22.70
C ASP A 63 -6.98 2.97 22.45
N ARG A 64 -6.90 1.98 21.56
CA ARG A 64 -5.69 1.16 21.36
C ARG A 64 -5.04 1.37 20.00
N GLY A 65 -5.76 1.85 18.99
CA GLY A 65 -5.26 1.95 17.62
C GLY A 65 -4.79 0.61 17.05
N ILE A 66 -3.92 0.65 16.06
CA ILE A 66 -3.24 -0.50 15.44
C ILE A 66 -1.73 -0.41 15.67
N SER A 67 -1.05 -1.55 15.73
CA SER A 67 0.40 -1.61 15.93
C SER A 67 1.14 -1.18 14.66
N ILE A 68 2.40 -0.71 14.81
CA ILE A 68 3.27 -0.41 13.66
C ILE A 68 3.45 -1.65 12.76
N ALA A 69 3.56 -2.84 13.34
CA ALA A 69 3.66 -4.08 12.57
C ALA A 69 2.42 -4.28 11.68
N THR A 70 1.22 -4.06 12.22
CA THR A 70 -0.03 -4.14 11.45
C THR A 70 -0.10 -3.06 10.36
N ILE A 71 0.31 -1.81 10.67
CA ILE A 71 0.37 -0.72 9.68
C ILE A 71 1.29 -1.10 8.52
N ASN A 72 2.48 -1.64 8.82
CA ASN A 72 3.43 -2.05 7.79
C ASN A 72 2.88 -3.21 6.94
N GLN A 73 2.18 -4.17 7.55
CA GLN A 73 1.54 -5.25 6.80
C GLN A 73 0.47 -4.72 5.85
N MET A 74 -0.42 -3.85 6.32
CA MET A 74 -1.44 -3.20 5.48
C MET A 74 -0.80 -2.40 4.35
N LEU A 75 0.28 -1.66 4.64
CA LEU A 75 1.02 -0.92 3.61
C LEU A 75 1.59 -1.84 2.53
N MET A 76 2.13 -3.00 2.91
CA MET A 76 2.64 -3.97 1.93
C MET A 76 1.54 -4.57 1.06
N GLU A 77 0.40 -4.89 1.64
CA GLU A 77 -0.78 -5.37 0.91
C GLU A 77 -1.28 -4.31 -0.09
N ASP A 78 -1.33 -3.05 0.31
CA ASP A 78 -1.72 -1.93 -0.54
C ASP A 78 -0.72 -1.66 -1.67
N ILE A 79 0.60 -1.78 -1.41
CA ILE A 79 1.65 -1.67 -2.44
C ILE A 79 1.54 -2.82 -3.43
N GLU A 80 1.37 -4.07 -2.97
CA GLU A 80 1.19 -5.24 -3.82
C GLU A 80 -0.04 -5.09 -4.72
N LEU A 81 -1.15 -4.62 -4.17
CA LEU A 81 -2.36 -4.32 -4.95
C LEU A 81 -2.06 -3.26 -6.02
N ALA A 82 -1.47 -2.13 -5.65
CA ALA A 82 -1.19 -1.02 -6.57
C ALA A 82 -0.24 -1.44 -7.70
N THR A 83 0.80 -2.22 -7.41
CA THR A 83 1.76 -2.69 -8.42
C THR A 83 1.18 -3.76 -9.32
N SER A 84 0.44 -4.72 -8.78
CA SER A 84 -0.23 -5.75 -9.59
C SER A 84 -1.30 -5.16 -10.53
N GLU A 85 -2.01 -4.13 -10.09
CA GLU A 85 -2.93 -3.38 -10.93
C GLU A 85 -2.21 -2.66 -12.07
N LEU A 86 -1.02 -2.08 -11.81
CA LEU A 86 -0.20 -1.42 -12.83
C LEU A 86 0.30 -2.42 -13.86
N GLU A 87 0.85 -3.56 -13.44
CA GLU A 87 1.31 -4.63 -14.34
C GLU A 87 0.19 -5.11 -15.28
N ARG A 88 -1.04 -5.15 -14.77
CA ARG A 88 -2.19 -5.57 -15.57
C ARG A 88 -2.58 -4.55 -16.65
N VAL A 89 -2.50 -3.24 -16.37
CA VAL A 89 -2.92 -2.18 -17.30
C VAL A 89 -1.79 -1.65 -18.17
N TYR A 90 -0.55 -1.89 -17.77
CA TYR A 90 0.67 -1.50 -18.46
C TYR A 90 1.71 -2.63 -18.32
N PRO A 91 1.68 -3.65 -19.19
CA PRO A 91 2.55 -4.82 -19.10
C PRO A 91 4.05 -4.50 -19.08
N GLU A 92 4.44 -3.38 -19.72
CA GLU A 92 5.81 -2.88 -19.75
C GLU A 92 6.26 -2.23 -18.44
N TYR A 93 5.42 -2.19 -17.41
CA TYR A 93 5.73 -1.58 -16.11
C TYR A 93 7.04 -2.12 -15.50
N CYS A 94 7.25 -3.43 -15.57
CA CYS A 94 8.45 -4.08 -15.04
C CYS A 94 9.73 -3.80 -15.86
N ASP A 95 9.59 -3.32 -17.09
CA ASP A 95 10.71 -2.97 -17.97
C ASP A 95 11.18 -1.51 -17.78
N LEU A 96 10.41 -0.72 -17.05
CA LEU A 96 10.78 0.65 -16.70
C LEU A 96 11.96 0.68 -15.72
N SER A 97 12.68 1.81 -15.70
CA SER A 97 13.65 2.07 -14.63
C SER A 97 12.98 2.05 -13.25
N GLU A 98 13.77 1.77 -12.22
CA GLU A 98 13.29 1.71 -10.84
C GLU A 98 12.57 3.01 -10.44
N ASP A 99 13.14 4.18 -10.76
CA ASP A 99 12.55 5.48 -10.45
C ASP A 99 11.16 5.65 -11.09
N ARG A 100 10.98 5.25 -12.36
CA ARG A 100 9.68 5.33 -13.03
C ARG A 100 8.67 4.35 -12.45
N GLN A 101 9.10 3.15 -12.10
CA GLN A 101 8.25 2.18 -11.40
C GLN A 101 7.78 2.76 -10.06
N LEU A 102 8.68 3.36 -9.26
CA LEU A 102 8.37 3.99 -7.99
C LEU A 102 7.37 5.15 -8.15
N VAL A 103 7.56 6.00 -9.16
CA VAL A 103 6.63 7.10 -9.46
C VAL A 103 5.23 6.57 -9.76
N MET A 104 5.13 5.59 -10.64
CA MET A 104 3.84 5.02 -11.03
C MET A 104 3.14 4.33 -9.86
N ALA A 105 3.88 3.54 -9.07
CA ALA A 105 3.35 2.89 -7.88
C ALA A 105 2.88 3.92 -6.84
N ASN A 106 3.65 4.99 -6.62
CA ASN A 106 3.33 6.07 -5.70
C ASN A 106 2.05 6.83 -6.11
N MET A 107 1.89 7.11 -7.40
CA MET A 107 0.67 7.73 -7.93
C MET A 107 -0.53 6.78 -7.84
N SER A 108 -0.37 5.51 -8.19
CA SER A 108 -1.43 4.50 -8.09
C SER A 108 -1.90 4.31 -6.66
N PHE A 109 -0.98 4.20 -5.71
CA PHE A 109 -1.27 4.11 -4.29
C PHE A 109 -2.08 5.33 -3.79
N ASN A 110 -1.69 6.54 -4.21
CA ASN A 110 -2.33 7.77 -3.74
C ASN A 110 -3.71 8.03 -4.37
N LEU A 111 -3.85 7.78 -5.66
CA LEU A 111 -5.05 8.08 -6.43
C LEU A 111 -6.07 6.93 -6.48
N GLY A 112 -5.57 5.71 -6.38
CA GLY A 112 -6.26 4.50 -6.83
C GLY A 112 -6.30 4.42 -8.35
N LEU A 113 -6.17 3.19 -8.89
CA LEU A 113 -6.09 2.96 -10.33
C LEU A 113 -7.23 3.63 -11.14
N PRO A 114 -8.52 3.62 -10.73
CA PRO A 114 -9.59 4.22 -11.52
C PRO A 114 -9.43 5.73 -11.74
N ARG A 115 -8.84 6.45 -10.78
CA ARG A 115 -8.54 7.89 -10.92
C ARG A 115 -7.25 8.11 -11.69
N TYR A 116 -6.26 7.24 -11.49
CA TYR A 116 -4.99 7.34 -12.19
C TYR A 116 -5.16 7.13 -13.69
N LEU A 117 -6.01 6.20 -14.12
CA LEU A 117 -6.32 5.98 -15.54
C LEU A 117 -6.96 7.19 -16.24
N LYS A 118 -7.51 8.16 -15.50
CA LYS A 118 -8.04 9.41 -16.06
C LYS A 118 -6.96 10.41 -16.46
N PHE A 119 -5.70 10.15 -16.16
CA PHE A 119 -4.55 10.95 -16.64
C PHE A 119 -4.20 10.56 -18.08
N GLU A 120 -5.17 10.70 -19.00
CA GLU A 120 -5.07 10.18 -20.36
C GLU A 120 -3.82 10.62 -21.12
N LYS A 121 -3.46 11.91 -21.01
CA LYS A 121 -2.26 12.47 -21.65
C LYS A 121 -0.97 11.92 -21.05
N PHE A 122 -0.92 11.77 -19.73
CA PHE A 122 0.20 11.11 -19.05
C PHE A 122 0.40 9.68 -19.58
N TRP A 123 -0.68 8.88 -19.65
CA TRP A 123 -0.62 7.52 -20.15
C TRP A 123 -0.26 7.46 -21.65
N ALA A 124 -0.68 8.45 -22.45
CA ALA A 124 -0.28 8.56 -23.86
C ALA A 124 1.22 8.81 -24.00
N ALA A 125 1.77 9.78 -23.27
CA ALA A 125 3.18 10.09 -23.24
C ALA A 125 4.03 8.91 -22.73
N LEU A 126 3.58 8.26 -21.66
CA LEU A 126 4.24 7.09 -21.08
C LEU A 126 4.42 5.97 -22.12
N ARG A 127 3.34 5.62 -22.88
CA ARG A 127 3.39 4.57 -23.91
C ARG A 127 4.29 4.91 -25.10
N GLN A 128 4.61 6.19 -25.29
CA GLN A 128 5.51 6.65 -26.33
C GLN A 128 6.95 6.83 -25.84
N GLY A 129 7.21 6.62 -24.55
CA GLY A 129 8.50 6.90 -23.94
C GLY A 129 8.84 8.38 -23.82
N GLU A 130 7.83 9.25 -23.91
CA GLU A 130 7.98 10.71 -23.81
C GLU A 130 8.00 11.14 -22.35
N TRP A 131 9.09 10.85 -21.66
CA TRP A 131 9.20 11.03 -20.19
C TRP A 131 9.06 12.48 -19.74
N ASP A 132 9.57 13.43 -20.54
CA ASP A 132 9.40 14.88 -20.27
C ASP A 132 7.92 15.28 -20.33
N MET A 133 7.20 14.78 -21.33
CA MET A 133 5.77 15.04 -21.47
C MET A 133 4.97 14.38 -20.36
N ALA A 134 5.30 13.13 -20.01
CA ALA A 134 4.66 12.45 -18.88
C ALA A 134 4.84 13.26 -17.58
N ALA A 135 6.05 13.74 -17.31
CA ALA A 135 6.33 14.57 -16.14
C ALA A 135 5.56 15.90 -16.16
N LEU A 136 5.45 16.56 -17.33
CA LEU A 136 4.67 17.79 -17.49
C LEU A 136 3.18 17.56 -17.22
N GLU A 137 2.59 16.47 -17.73
CA GLU A 137 1.19 16.13 -17.51
C GLU A 137 0.91 15.78 -16.03
N MET A 138 1.89 15.24 -15.30
CA MET A 138 1.80 15.07 -13.85
C MET A 138 1.66 16.44 -13.17
N LEU A 139 2.51 17.40 -13.51
CA LEU A 139 2.53 18.74 -12.90
C LEU A 139 1.32 19.60 -13.29
N ASP A 140 0.79 19.45 -14.51
CA ASP A 140 -0.40 20.16 -14.98
C ASP A 140 -1.71 19.49 -14.52
N SER A 141 -1.72 18.89 -13.37
CA SER A 141 -2.87 18.18 -12.85
C SER A 141 -3.44 18.81 -11.58
N ARG A 142 -4.72 18.49 -11.28
CA ARG A 142 -5.30 18.83 -9.98
C ARG A 142 -4.61 18.10 -8.83
N TRP A 143 -4.13 16.89 -9.11
CA TRP A 143 -3.38 16.09 -8.14
C TRP A 143 -2.09 16.83 -7.72
N ALA A 144 -1.32 17.37 -8.66
CA ALA A 144 -0.11 18.12 -8.35
C ALA A 144 -0.39 19.29 -7.40
N LYS A 145 -1.49 20.01 -7.62
CA LYS A 145 -1.92 21.09 -6.71
C LYS A 145 -2.28 20.62 -5.30
N GLN A 146 -2.74 19.39 -5.16
CA GLN A 146 -3.10 18.80 -3.86
C GLN A 146 -1.90 18.29 -3.08
N VAL A 147 -0.91 17.69 -3.77
CA VAL A 147 0.24 17.03 -3.11
C VAL A 147 1.49 17.92 -3.05
N GLY A 148 1.49 19.09 -3.71
CA GLY A 148 2.56 20.09 -3.63
C GLY A 148 3.93 19.54 -4.07
N ASP A 149 4.95 19.76 -3.23
CA ASP A 149 6.35 19.40 -3.52
C ASP A 149 6.55 17.94 -3.92
N ARG A 150 5.71 17.03 -3.42
CA ARG A 150 5.73 15.62 -3.82
C ARG A 150 5.53 15.46 -5.34
N ALA A 151 4.66 16.27 -5.96
CA ALA A 151 4.46 16.18 -7.41
C ALA A 151 5.73 16.59 -8.17
N THR A 152 6.45 17.58 -7.69
CA THR A 152 7.70 18.05 -8.29
C THR A 152 8.78 16.97 -8.20
N GLU A 153 8.95 16.37 -7.03
CA GLU A 153 9.90 15.28 -6.82
C GLU A 153 9.61 14.10 -7.76
N LEU A 154 8.35 13.62 -7.79
CA LEU A 154 7.96 12.50 -8.63
C LEU A 154 8.07 12.80 -10.13
N ALA A 155 7.78 14.05 -10.56
CA ALA A 155 7.97 14.46 -11.95
C ALA A 155 9.45 14.48 -12.36
N GLU A 156 10.35 14.88 -11.47
CA GLU A 156 11.78 14.79 -11.70
C GLU A 156 12.28 13.34 -11.82
N MET A 157 11.80 12.44 -10.97
CA MET A 157 12.11 11.01 -11.05
C MET A 157 11.58 10.42 -12.37
N MET A 158 10.36 10.75 -12.78
CA MET A 158 9.79 10.31 -14.06
C MET A 158 10.65 10.75 -15.23
N ARG A 159 11.17 11.96 -15.21
CA ARG A 159 11.98 12.56 -16.28
C ARG A 159 13.36 11.92 -16.38
N LYS A 160 14.03 11.73 -15.24
CA LYS A 160 15.42 11.24 -15.18
C LYS A 160 15.52 9.74 -15.35
N GLY A 161 14.60 8.98 -14.81
CA GLY A 161 14.54 7.52 -14.85
C GLY A 161 15.53 6.87 -14.05
#